data_62f307e9c1cf0e0d6e3af434ac68067f
#
_entry.id   62f307e9c1cf0e0d6e3af434ac68067f
#
_cell.length_a   1.000
_cell.length_b   1.000
_cell.length_c   1.000
_cell.angle_alpha   90.00
_cell.angle_beta   90.00
_cell.angle_gamma   90.00
#
_symmetry.space_group_name_H-M   'P 1'
#
loop_
_entity.id
_entity.type
_entity.pdbx_description
1 polymer ?
#
loop_
_entity_poly.entity_id
_entity_poly.type
_entity_poly.pdbx_seq_one_letter_code
_entity_poly.pdbx_strand_id
1 'polypeptide(L)'
;MRPYRVAALAAMLALVACGDPPGTPTTASAPNAQPPVACAAPPAISSQSPGAADWPVYGRAGDRHGVDPTPGAAATPSPLWGVRLDGSMSAQPLLVQRLVIEATEHDSVYAFDAVTGCQAWRTSLGTPLDVNRHRLQCNNIQPELGITATPAVDTVTGTIYVVAYFDPGRYEMDALDLASGAVRWRHPIGLPGSDPLQQLSRPAVALSGARAYASFGGRAGDCGNYHGFVIGVRADGQGPDVGFQASPNREGAVWSPGGPVVLPGGDLLVSTGNTDETHTYDGSEAVVRLTPDLDRTDLFAPASWPRLNQTDFDLGSVGPTLVDDGHVFQVGKEGVGYLLDANHLGGVGGQLFAQPLRGGCYAIGATAYRSPLVYVPCDHSLTAVRIRGSRFDVAWRGPDFRSGSPIVAAGLVWDYDFEGGFVWGLDATSGAVTQKVLVGTGEHFVSPSASGGRLYVPSRRSLYAFAI
;
A
#
# COMPACT_ATOMS: atom_id res chain seq x y z
N MET A 1 6.49 -8.24 -87.10
CA MET A 1 7.23 -7.60 -86.06
C MET A 1 6.62 -6.23 -85.76
N ARG A 2 5.90 -6.08 -84.67
CA ARG A 2 5.38 -4.80 -84.19
C ARG A 2 5.83 -4.58 -82.78
N PRO A 3 6.33 -3.39 -82.35
CA PRO A 3 6.84 -3.13 -81.01
C PRO A 3 5.65 -2.73 -80.08
N TYR A 4 5.64 -3.32 -78.87
CA TYR A 4 4.75 -2.96 -77.82
C TYR A 4 5.22 -1.66 -77.15
N ARG A 5 4.32 -0.69 -77.04
CA ARG A 5 4.49 0.53 -76.23
C ARG A 5 4.19 0.21 -74.75
N VAL A 6 5.16 0.47 -73.89
CA VAL A 6 4.99 0.43 -72.46
C VAL A 6 4.46 1.78 -72.02
N ALA A 7 3.26 1.83 -71.40
CA ALA A 7 2.74 3.03 -70.77
C ALA A 7 3.26 3.05 -69.31
N ALA A 8 3.94 4.10 -68.96
CA ALA A 8 4.36 4.37 -67.57
C ALA A 8 3.19 4.94 -66.78
N LEU A 9 2.72 4.17 -65.78
CA LEU A 9 1.76 4.64 -64.76
C LEU A 9 2.58 5.40 -63.68
N ALA A 10 2.35 6.70 -63.53
CA ALA A 10 2.87 7.45 -62.40
C ALA A 10 1.99 7.20 -61.18
N ALA A 11 2.52 6.48 -60.17
CA ALA A 11 1.89 6.32 -58.90
C ALA A 11 2.18 7.58 -58.05
N MET A 12 1.12 8.34 -57.71
CA MET A 12 1.18 9.36 -56.69
C MET A 12 1.27 8.67 -55.32
N LEU A 13 2.42 8.75 -54.68
CA LEU A 13 2.52 8.44 -53.24
C LEU A 13 1.86 9.55 -52.44
N ALA A 14 0.73 9.24 -51.82
CA ALA A 14 0.17 10.03 -50.74
C ALA A 14 1.10 9.88 -49.52
N LEU A 15 1.78 10.96 -49.12
CA LEU A 15 2.47 11.05 -47.83
C LEU A 15 1.41 10.99 -46.72
N VAL A 16 1.22 9.81 -46.11
CA VAL A 16 0.58 9.71 -44.81
C VAL A 16 1.56 10.29 -43.82
N ALA A 17 1.22 11.41 -43.22
CA ALA A 17 1.96 11.98 -42.09
C ALA A 17 1.96 10.92 -40.98
N CYS A 18 3.08 10.25 -40.79
CA CYS A 18 3.36 9.51 -39.58
C CYS A 18 3.36 10.52 -38.41
N GLY A 19 2.40 10.39 -37.52
CA GLY A 19 2.49 11.07 -36.24
C GLY A 19 3.80 10.70 -35.55
N ASP A 20 4.39 11.66 -34.87
CA ASP A 20 5.62 11.45 -34.12
C ASP A 20 5.46 10.20 -33.22
N PRO A 21 6.50 9.36 -33.10
CA PRO A 21 6.47 8.24 -32.16
C PRO A 21 6.29 8.80 -30.75
N PRO A 22 5.58 8.08 -29.84
CA PRO A 22 5.42 8.53 -28.46
C PRO A 22 6.79 8.87 -27.90
N GLY A 23 6.93 10.07 -27.33
CA GLY A 23 8.21 10.59 -26.86
C GLY A 23 8.88 9.60 -25.91
N THR A 24 10.20 9.47 -26.01
CA THR A 24 10.99 8.64 -25.10
C THR A 24 10.73 9.14 -23.65
N PRO A 25 10.40 8.24 -22.69
CA PRO A 25 10.16 8.67 -21.33
C PRO A 25 11.39 9.33 -20.73
N THR A 26 11.17 10.43 -20.02
CA THR A 26 12.23 11.13 -19.31
C THR A 26 12.72 10.26 -18.15
N THR A 27 14.04 10.02 -18.08
CA THR A 27 14.65 9.22 -17.02
C THR A 27 15.48 10.13 -16.11
N ALA A 28 15.19 10.04 -14.79
CA ALA A 28 16.00 10.64 -13.73
C ALA A 28 16.64 9.55 -12.88
N SER A 29 17.60 9.91 -12.03
CA SER A 29 18.24 8.99 -11.09
C SER A 29 18.23 9.59 -9.69
N ALA A 30 18.10 8.74 -8.67
CA ALA A 30 18.21 9.12 -7.28
C ALA A 30 19.63 9.67 -6.97
N PRO A 31 19.75 10.63 -6.05
CA PRO A 31 21.03 11.10 -5.58
C PRO A 31 21.70 10.02 -4.71
N ASN A 32 23.00 10.14 -4.46
CA ASN A 32 23.66 9.28 -3.48
C ASN A 32 23.07 9.55 -2.09
N ALA A 33 22.47 8.52 -1.47
CA ALA A 33 21.94 8.61 -0.12
C ALA A 33 23.09 8.76 0.91
N GLN A 34 23.01 9.79 1.74
CA GLN A 34 23.99 10.10 2.78
C GLN A 34 23.46 9.69 4.16
N PRO A 35 24.31 9.42 5.13
CA PRO A 35 23.87 9.31 6.52
C PRO A 35 23.04 10.53 6.93
N PRO A 36 21.99 10.37 7.76
CA PRO A 36 21.18 11.49 8.22
C PRO A 36 22.02 12.53 8.97
N VAL A 37 21.76 13.80 8.68
CA VAL A 37 22.38 14.94 9.38
C VAL A 37 21.28 15.64 10.16
N ALA A 38 21.52 15.91 11.45
CA ALA A 38 20.55 16.59 12.30
C ALA A 38 20.24 18.01 11.79
N CYS A 39 18.98 18.42 11.88
CA CYS A 39 18.59 19.78 11.57
C CYS A 39 19.22 20.76 12.58
N ALA A 40 19.77 21.87 12.10
CA ALA A 40 20.20 22.98 12.99
C ALA A 40 19.00 23.57 13.74
N ALA A 41 17.83 23.61 13.09
CA ALA A 41 16.55 23.99 13.66
C ALA A 41 15.47 23.06 13.08
N PRO A 42 14.96 22.08 13.83
CA PRO A 42 13.86 21.22 13.38
C PRO A 42 12.61 22.05 13.03
N PRO A 43 11.79 21.59 12.08
CA PRO A 43 10.52 22.24 11.77
C PRO A 43 9.63 22.33 13.02
N ALA A 44 9.01 23.48 13.22
CA ALA A 44 7.97 23.63 14.23
C ALA A 44 6.71 22.89 13.79
N ILE A 45 6.20 22.02 14.65
CA ILE A 45 5.01 21.20 14.41
C ILE A 45 3.94 21.58 15.43
N SER A 46 2.70 21.68 14.99
CA SER A 46 1.56 21.94 15.84
C SER A 46 0.48 20.87 15.65
N SER A 47 -0.24 20.55 16.73
CA SER A 47 -1.42 19.68 16.65
C SER A 47 -2.55 20.43 15.94
N GLN A 48 -3.06 19.88 14.85
CA GLN A 48 -4.13 20.47 14.04
C GLN A 48 -4.79 19.41 13.16
N SER A 49 -5.94 19.73 12.59
CA SER A 49 -6.55 18.88 11.55
C SER A 49 -5.58 18.70 10.37
N PRO A 50 -5.63 17.56 9.67
CA PRO A 50 -4.75 17.31 8.52
C PRO A 50 -4.85 18.43 7.49
N GLY A 51 -3.72 18.92 7.04
CA GLY A 51 -3.64 19.87 5.92
C GLY A 51 -3.97 19.18 4.59
N ALA A 52 -4.36 19.96 3.58
CA ALA A 52 -4.67 19.42 2.25
C ALA A 52 -3.48 18.67 1.60
N ALA A 53 -2.26 19.04 1.98
CA ALA A 53 -1.04 18.41 1.49
C ALA A 53 -0.53 17.26 2.40
N ASP A 54 -1.16 17.01 3.56
CA ASP A 54 -0.71 15.99 4.48
C ASP A 54 -1.04 14.58 3.98
N TRP A 55 -0.19 13.63 4.34
CA TRP A 55 -0.32 12.19 4.09
C TRP A 55 -0.10 11.44 5.41
N PRO A 56 -1.04 11.57 6.38
CA PRO A 56 -0.83 11.13 7.76
C PRO A 56 -0.97 9.63 7.97
N VAL A 57 -1.55 8.92 7.01
CA VAL A 57 -1.78 7.47 7.04
C VAL A 57 -1.47 6.87 5.67
N TYR A 58 -1.32 5.55 5.57
CA TYR A 58 -1.16 4.86 4.30
C TYR A 58 -2.26 5.27 3.31
N GLY A 59 -1.88 5.51 2.06
CA GLY A 59 -2.83 5.95 1.04
C GLY A 59 -3.46 7.32 1.34
N ARG A 60 -2.84 8.13 2.20
CA ARG A 60 -3.17 9.52 2.54
C ARG A 60 -4.36 9.71 3.51
N ALA A 61 -5.41 8.94 3.39
CA ALA A 61 -6.61 9.08 4.21
C ALA A 61 -7.19 7.71 4.59
N GLY A 62 -8.22 7.69 5.43
CA GLY A 62 -8.84 6.44 5.87
C GLY A 62 -9.42 5.59 4.74
N ASP A 63 -9.81 6.21 3.63
CA ASP A 63 -10.28 5.55 2.40
C ASP A 63 -9.17 4.86 1.59
N ARG A 64 -7.90 5.11 1.90
CA ARG A 64 -6.71 4.53 1.25
C ARG A 64 -6.59 4.83 -0.25
N HIS A 65 -7.18 5.90 -0.75
CA HIS A 65 -7.19 6.20 -2.19
C HIS A 65 -5.81 6.52 -2.79
N GLY A 66 -4.85 6.93 -2.00
CA GLY A 66 -3.47 7.18 -2.48
C GLY A 66 -3.37 8.34 -3.48
N VAL A 67 -4.13 9.42 -3.28
CA VAL A 67 -4.17 10.57 -4.20
C VAL A 67 -3.66 11.83 -3.53
N ASP A 68 -2.63 12.45 -4.10
CA ASP A 68 -2.26 13.83 -3.79
C ASP A 68 -3.24 14.78 -4.51
N PRO A 69 -4.02 15.58 -3.77
CA PRO A 69 -4.98 16.51 -4.36
C PRO A 69 -4.32 17.79 -4.92
N THR A 70 -3.01 17.97 -4.75
CA THR A 70 -2.31 19.17 -5.20
C THR A 70 -2.47 19.31 -6.71
N PRO A 71 -3.06 20.43 -7.21
CA PRO A 71 -3.19 20.64 -8.64
C PRO A 71 -1.82 20.80 -9.31
N GLY A 72 -1.68 20.26 -10.50
CA GLY A 72 -0.46 20.42 -11.30
C GLY A 72 -0.31 19.31 -12.32
N ALA A 73 0.61 19.53 -13.27
CA ALA A 73 1.12 18.50 -14.15
C ALA A 73 2.54 18.15 -13.69
N ALA A 74 2.89 16.87 -13.71
CA ALA A 74 4.22 16.44 -13.33
C ALA A 74 5.28 17.10 -14.23
N ALA A 75 6.27 17.70 -13.60
CA ALA A 75 7.51 18.11 -14.26
C ALA A 75 8.43 16.89 -14.39
N THR A 76 9.54 17.02 -15.13
CA THR A 76 10.61 16.02 -15.12
C THR A 76 11.13 15.87 -13.70
N PRO A 77 11.10 14.64 -13.10
CA PRO A 77 11.57 14.43 -11.75
C PRO A 77 13.01 14.92 -11.57
N SER A 78 13.24 15.73 -10.55
CA SER A 78 14.58 16.19 -10.20
C SER A 78 14.91 15.84 -8.75
N PRO A 79 16.11 15.27 -8.47
CA PRO A 79 16.47 14.85 -7.13
C PRO A 79 16.62 16.05 -6.20
N LEU A 80 16.06 15.97 -4.99
CA LEU A 80 16.18 16.96 -3.95
C LEU A 80 17.17 16.52 -2.87
N TRP A 81 16.94 15.38 -2.27
CA TRP A 81 17.79 14.80 -1.24
C TRP A 81 17.63 13.27 -1.15
N GLY A 82 18.58 12.61 -0.54
CA GLY A 82 18.56 11.19 -0.21
C GLY A 82 19.28 10.89 1.09
N VAL A 83 18.63 10.09 1.96
CA VAL A 83 19.18 9.69 3.26
C VAL A 83 19.21 8.18 3.39
N ARG A 84 20.22 7.65 4.09
CA ARG A 84 20.41 6.22 4.35
C ARG A 84 20.08 5.91 5.79
N LEU A 85 19.12 5.01 6.02
CA LEU A 85 18.62 4.62 7.34
C LEU A 85 19.31 3.35 7.87
N ASP A 86 19.00 3.01 9.11
CA ASP A 86 19.61 1.88 9.83
C ASP A 86 19.03 0.50 9.45
N GLY A 87 17.78 0.43 9.00
CA GLY A 87 17.09 -0.77 8.56
C GLY A 87 16.48 -0.63 7.17
N SER A 88 15.99 -1.75 6.58
CA SER A 88 15.15 -1.69 5.40
C SER A 88 13.78 -1.09 5.73
N MET A 89 13.11 -0.57 4.71
CA MET A 89 11.82 0.08 4.84
C MET A 89 10.76 -0.74 4.11
N SER A 90 9.73 -1.14 4.83
CA SER A 90 8.51 -1.75 4.29
C SER A 90 7.33 -0.77 4.36
N ALA A 91 7.44 0.26 5.19
CA ALA A 91 6.42 1.28 5.40
C ALA A 91 6.35 2.27 4.22
N GLN A 92 5.18 2.88 4.03
CA GLN A 92 5.00 4.06 3.17
C GLN A 92 5.45 5.32 3.94
N PRO A 93 6.26 6.21 3.35
CA PRO A 93 6.60 7.48 3.99
C PRO A 93 5.34 8.31 4.28
N LEU A 94 5.21 8.80 5.52
CA LEU A 94 4.10 9.69 5.89
C LEU A 94 4.56 11.14 5.86
N LEU A 95 3.63 12.03 5.51
CA LEU A 95 3.91 13.46 5.44
C LEU A 95 2.90 14.21 6.31
N VAL A 96 3.41 14.96 7.27
CA VAL A 96 2.58 15.80 8.12
C VAL A 96 3.23 17.16 8.26
N GLN A 97 2.53 18.19 7.78
CA GLN A 97 3.05 19.55 7.72
C GLN A 97 4.38 19.58 6.96
N ARG A 98 5.49 19.67 7.66
CA ARG A 98 6.83 19.74 7.09
C ARG A 98 7.71 18.53 7.45
N LEU A 99 7.14 17.50 8.07
CA LEU A 99 7.84 16.27 8.40
C LEU A 99 7.55 15.16 7.40
N VAL A 100 8.60 14.44 7.00
CA VAL A 100 8.53 13.11 6.42
C VAL A 100 8.85 12.12 7.52
N ILE A 101 7.90 11.24 7.83
CA ILE A 101 8.04 10.21 8.86
C ILE A 101 8.27 8.88 8.17
N GLU A 102 9.30 8.16 8.60
CA GLU A 102 9.66 6.86 8.05
C GLU A 102 9.99 5.88 9.16
N ALA A 103 9.62 4.61 8.96
CA ALA A 103 9.90 3.54 9.90
C ALA A 103 10.75 2.44 9.25
N THR A 104 11.55 1.73 10.06
CA THR A 104 12.45 0.71 9.54
C THR A 104 12.26 -0.63 10.24
N GLU A 105 12.65 -1.71 9.57
CA GLU A 105 12.74 -3.05 10.17
C GLU A 105 13.77 -3.13 11.32
N HIS A 106 14.52 -2.05 11.57
CA HIS A 106 15.41 -1.92 12.74
C HIS A 106 14.72 -1.31 13.98
N ASP A 107 13.39 -1.34 14.04
CA ASP A 107 12.57 -0.73 15.10
C ASP A 107 12.91 0.74 15.35
N SER A 108 13.25 1.47 14.30
CA SER A 108 13.51 2.91 14.36
C SER A 108 12.44 3.69 13.62
N VAL A 109 12.02 4.81 14.21
CA VAL A 109 11.16 5.80 13.58
C VAL A 109 11.96 7.09 13.41
N TYR A 110 11.92 7.63 12.21
CA TYR A 110 12.62 8.87 11.84
C TYR A 110 11.62 9.95 11.45
N ALA A 111 11.98 11.19 11.68
CA ALA A 111 11.35 12.34 11.05
C ALA A 111 12.41 13.22 10.38
N PHE A 112 12.15 13.59 9.14
CA PHE A 112 13.00 14.47 8.35
C PHE A 112 12.26 15.72 7.96
N ASP A 113 12.97 16.83 7.81
CA ASP A 113 12.43 18.02 7.16
C ASP A 113 12.16 17.71 5.67
N ALA A 114 10.93 17.86 5.23
CA ALA A 114 10.49 17.51 3.89
C ALA A 114 11.20 18.29 2.75
N VAL A 115 11.76 19.46 3.08
CA VAL A 115 12.43 20.33 2.10
C VAL A 115 13.92 20.03 2.01
N THR A 116 14.58 19.86 3.14
CA THR A 116 16.05 19.75 3.22
C THR A 116 16.57 18.34 3.41
N GLY A 117 15.70 17.40 3.88
CA GLY A 117 16.11 16.04 4.23
C GLY A 117 16.92 15.93 5.52
N CYS A 118 17.11 17.03 6.30
CA CYS A 118 17.77 16.92 7.59
C CYS A 118 16.89 16.18 8.59
N GLN A 119 17.51 15.42 9.50
CA GLN A 119 16.83 14.66 10.54
C GLN A 119 16.34 15.59 11.65
N ALA A 120 15.01 15.70 11.80
CA ALA A 120 14.40 16.42 12.92
C ALA A 120 14.56 15.65 14.23
N TRP A 121 14.24 14.37 14.21
CA TRP A 121 14.43 13.44 15.32
C TRP A 121 14.52 11.98 14.82
N ARG A 122 15.00 11.10 15.70
CA ARG A 122 14.99 9.64 15.54
C ARG A 122 14.68 9.00 16.88
N THR A 123 13.87 7.96 16.87
CA THR A 123 13.57 7.13 18.05
C THR A 123 13.81 5.66 17.70
N SER A 124 14.66 4.98 18.47
CA SER A 124 14.78 3.53 18.44
C SER A 124 13.87 2.97 19.52
N LEU A 125 12.94 2.10 19.12
CA LEU A 125 11.94 1.52 20.02
C LEU A 125 12.49 0.31 20.78
N GLY A 126 13.41 -0.44 20.18
CA GLY A 126 14.00 -1.61 20.81
C GLY A 126 14.90 -2.41 19.88
N THR A 127 15.08 -3.67 20.20
CA THR A 127 15.85 -4.61 19.38
C THR A 127 14.87 -5.40 18.52
N PRO A 128 14.96 -5.30 17.18
CA PRO A 128 14.10 -6.04 16.28
C PRO A 128 14.35 -7.54 16.35
N LEU A 129 13.40 -8.33 15.90
CA LEU A 129 13.53 -9.79 15.84
C LEU A 129 14.60 -10.20 14.84
N ASP A 130 15.62 -10.93 15.27
CA ASP A 130 16.66 -11.48 14.38
C ASP A 130 16.14 -12.77 13.70
N VAL A 131 15.90 -12.68 12.39
CA VAL A 131 15.36 -13.78 11.56
C VAL A 131 16.28 -15.01 11.58
N ASN A 132 17.59 -14.80 11.52
CA ASN A 132 18.59 -15.86 11.46
C ASN A 132 18.75 -16.55 12.83
N ARG A 133 18.77 -15.79 13.92
CA ARG A 133 18.86 -16.29 15.29
C ARG A 133 17.67 -17.21 15.63
N HIS A 134 16.47 -16.79 15.26
CA HIS A 134 15.23 -17.56 15.47
C HIS A 134 14.99 -18.61 14.40
N ARG A 135 15.83 -18.69 13.36
CA ARG A 135 15.71 -19.64 12.25
C ARG A 135 14.32 -19.61 11.62
N LEU A 136 13.75 -18.42 11.47
CA LEU A 136 12.42 -18.27 10.92
C LEU A 136 12.39 -18.79 9.47
N GLN A 137 11.50 -19.75 9.25
CA GLN A 137 11.20 -20.24 7.91
C GLN A 137 10.12 -19.36 7.26
N CYS A 138 9.95 -19.47 5.94
CA CYS A 138 8.89 -18.77 5.22
C CYS A 138 8.89 -17.27 5.52
N ASN A 139 10.01 -16.61 5.22
CA ASN A 139 10.16 -15.18 5.45
C ASN A 139 10.91 -14.53 4.29
N ASN A 140 10.39 -13.41 3.78
CA ASN A 140 10.99 -12.63 2.69
C ASN A 140 11.65 -11.34 3.16
N ILE A 141 11.58 -10.99 4.44
CA ILE A 141 12.24 -9.83 5.04
C ILE A 141 13.48 -10.30 5.81
N GLN A 142 14.65 -9.70 5.53
CA GLN A 142 15.94 -10.10 6.06
C GLN A 142 16.80 -8.87 6.38
N PRO A 143 17.73 -8.93 7.36
CA PRO A 143 17.98 -10.02 8.32
C PRO A 143 17.14 -9.92 9.60
N GLU A 144 16.34 -8.89 9.72
CA GLU A 144 15.57 -8.52 10.91
C GLU A 144 14.12 -8.17 10.54
N LEU A 145 13.20 -8.35 11.49
CA LEU A 145 11.81 -7.96 11.45
C LEU A 145 11.53 -7.00 12.60
N GLY A 146 11.09 -5.80 12.27
CA GLY A 146 10.75 -4.76 13.23
C GLY A 146 9.44 -4.08 12.86
N ILE A 147 9.51 -2.82 12.41
CA ILE A 147 8.33 -2.07 11.99
C ILE A 147 8.08 -2.33 10.50
N THR A 148 7.29 -3.36 10.19
CA THR A 148 6.87 -3.68 8.82
C THR A 148 5.62 -2.88 8.41
N ALA A 149 4.70 -2.66 9.35
CA ALA A 149 3.46 -1.92 9.13
C ALA A 149 3.71 -0.41 8.97
N THR A 150 3.11 0.22 7.98
CA THR A 150 3.11 1.69 7.89
C THR A 150 2.44 2.28 9.15
N PRO A 151 3.09 3.20 9.87
CA PRO A 151 2.49 3.90 11.00
C PRO A 151 1.24 4.71 10.62
N ALA A 152 0.55 5.26 11.62
CA ALA A 152 -0.51 6.22 11.41
C ALA A 152 -0.32 7.43 12.31
N VAL A 153 -0.59 8.63 11.81
CA VAL A 153 -0.50 9.89 12.56
C VAL A 153 -1.88 10.46 12.80
N ASP A 154 -2.24 10.61 14.07
CA ASP A 154 -3.31 11.50 14.46
C ASP A 154 -2.76 12.93 14.59
N THR A 155 -3.03 13.74 13.60
CA THR A 155 -2.53 15.12 13.55
C THR A 155 -3.23 16.04 14.56
N VAL A 156 -4.43 15.67 15.02
CA VAL A 156 -5.18 16.44 16.02
C VAL A 156 -4.55 16.32 17.40
N THR A 157 -4.17 15.10 17.79
CA THR A 157 -3.47 14.85 19.08
C THR A 157 -1.95 14.95 18.95
N GLY A 158 -1.43 15.03 17.72
CA GLY A 158 0.01 15.00 17.46
C GLY A 158 0.65 13.68 17.88
N THR A 159 -0.02 12.54 17.59
CA THR A 159 0.42 11.21 18.01
C THR A 159 0.70 10.32 16.80
N ILE A 160 1.84 9.63 16.80
CA ILE A 160 2.17 8.58 15.83
C ILE A 160 1.94 7.24 16.49
N TYR A 161 1.16 6.35 15.86
CA TYR A 161 0.93 4.97 16.29
C TYR A 161 1.74 4.03 15.41
N VAL A 162 2.54 3.16 16.06
CA VAL A 162 3.51 2.28 15.41
C VAL A 162 3.31 0.87 15.93
N VAL A 163 3.35 -0.13 15.07
CA VAL A 163 3.43 -1.54 15.47
C VAL A 163 4.88 -2.00 15.33
N ALA A 164 5.53 -2.27 16.45
CA ALA A 164 6.92 -2.72 16.53
C ALA A 164 7.02 -4.20 16.90
N TYR A 165 8.04 -4.90 16.39
CA TYR A 165 8.22 -6.32 16.62
C TYR A 165 9.58 -6.64 17.22
N PHE A 166 9.61 -6.90 18.51
CA PHE A 166 10.80 -7.07 19.31
C PHE A 166 11.25 -8.51 19.50
N ASP A 167 12.56 -8.72 19.58
CA ASP A 167 13.15 -9.96 20.07
C ASP A 167 12.79 -10.19 21.56
N PRO A 168 12.40 -11.40 21.97
CA PRO A 168 12.40 -12.68 21.26
C PRO A 168 11.06 -13.07 20.59
N GLY A 169 10.23 -12.16 20.17
CA GLY A 169 8.95 -12.41 19.55
C GLY A 169 7.80 -11.75 20.32
N ARG A 170 7.76 -10.42 20.35
CA ARG A 170 6.73 -9.63 21.04
C ARG A 170 6.33 -8.43 20.18
N TYR A 171 5.05 -8.30 19.90
CA TYR A 171 4.48 -7.12 19.25
C TYR A 171 4.02 -6.11 20.29
N GLU A 172 4.26 -4.84 20.01
CA GLU A 172 3.69 -3.71 20.75
C GLU A 172 3.10 -2.69 19.76
N MET A 173 2.04 -2.04 20.18
CA MET A 173 1.63 -0.76 19.62
C MET A 173 2.22 0.34 20.50
N ASP A 174 3.09 1.14 19.90
CA ASP A 174 3.74 2.28 20.57
C ASP A 174 3.13 3.59 20.08
N ALA A 175 2.90 4.53 20.97
CA ALA A 175 2.51 5.89 20.62
C ALA A 175 3.66 6.86 20.85
N LEU A 176 4.00 7.64 19.83
CA LEU A 176 5.05 8.63 19.86
C LEU A 176 4.51 10.05 19.71
N ASP A 177 5.19 10.99 20.29
CA ASP A 177 4.94 12.41 20.07
C ASP A 177 5.43 12.83 18.68
N LEU A 178 4.57 13.42 17.89
CA LEU A 178 4.87 13.80 16.50
C LEU A 178 6.02 14.83 16.39
N ALA A 179 6.09 15.77 17.33
CA ALA A 179 7.06 16.85 17.25
C ALA A 179 8.47 16.43 17.68
N SER A 180 8.57 15.50 18.62
CA SER A 180 9.83 15.12 19.28
C SER A 180 10.25 13.67 19.09
N GLY A 181 9.33 12.79 18.64
CA GLY A 181 9.55 11.35 18.61
C GLY A 181 9.55 10.68 19.99
N ALA A 182 9.28 11.40 21.06
CA ALA A 182 9.26 10.82 22.41
C ALA A 182 8.12 9.79 22.55
N VAL A 183 8.44 8.63 23.13
CA VAL A 183 7.43 7.59 23.42
C VAL A 183 6.47 8.11 24.49
N ARG A 184 5.18 8.16 24.14
CA ARG A 184 4.10 8.54 25.05
C ARG A 184 3.62 7.36 25.89
N TRP A 185 3.42 6.21 25.25
CA TRP A 185 3.06 4.95 25.88
C TRP A 185 3.42 3.76 24.99
N ARG A 186 3.45 2.56 25.58
CA ARG A 186 3.65 1.27 24.94
C ARG A 186 2.56 0.30 25.37
N HIS A 187 2.05 -0.50 24.47
CA HIS A 187 0.98 -1.46 24.73
C HIS A 187 1.26 -2.78 24.02
N PRO A 188 1.50 -3.89 24.74
CA PRO A 188 1.66 -5.21 24.14
C PRO A 188 0.38 -5.62 23.40
N ILE A 189 0.51 -6.12 22.17
CA ILE A 189 -0.61 -6.56 21.34
C ILE A 189 -0.41 -7.97 20.83
N GLY A 190 -1.51 -8.70 20.59
CA GLY A 190 -1.49 -10.04 20.02
C GLY A 190 -2.81 -10.76 20.24
N LEU A 191 -3.03 -11.80 19.45
CA LEU A 191 -4.18 -12.70 19.65
C LEU A 191 -3.87 -13.65 20.82
N PRO A 192 -4.73 -13.76 21.86
CA PRO A 192 -4.54 -14.70 22.95
C PRO A 192 -4.35 -16.14 22.45
N GLY A 193 -3.27 -16.80 22.88
CA GLY A 193 -2.94 -18.17 22.48
C GLY A 193 -2.22 -18.31 21.13
N SER A 194 -1.99 -17.22 20.39
CA SER A 194 -1.15 -17.26 19.19
C SER A 194 0.34 -17.22 19.54
N ASP A 195 1.18 -17.80 18.66
CA ASP A 195 2.63 -17.68 18.73
C ASP A 195 3.08 -16.46 17.92
N PRO A 196 3.61 -15.39 18.55
CA PRO A 196 4.07 -14.21 17.83
C PRO A 196 5.14 -14.51 16.77
N LEU A 197 5.92 -15.59 16.93
CA LEU A 197 6.92 -16.02 15.96
C LEU A 197 6.32 -16.57 14.66
N GLN A 198 5.03 -16.85 14.63
CA GLN A 198 4.32 -17.29 13.43
C GLN A 198 3.54 -16.16 12.76
N GLN A 199 3.43 -15.02 13.41
CA GLN A 199 2.64 -13.87 12.95
C GLN A 199 3.51 -12.84 12.21
N LEU A 200 2.86 -12.05 11.35
CA LEU A 200 3.43 -10.83 10.78
C LEU A 200 2.37 -9.73 10.71
N SER A 201 2.68 -8.56 11.26
CA SER A 201 1.89 -7.34 11.10
C SER A 201 2.45 -6.54 9.93
N ARG A 202 1.94 -6.77 8.74
CA ARG A 202 2.31 -6.04 7.51
C ARG A 202 1.36 -4.88 7.22
N PRO A 203 0.02 -5.03 7.41
CA PRO A 203 -0.93 -4.00 7.05
C PRO A 203 -0.71 -2.71 7.83
N ALA A 204 -0.88 -1.59 7.14
CA ALA A 204 -0.79 -0.26 7.74
C ALA A 204 -1.76 -0.09 8.92
N VAL A 205 -1.32 0.64 9.92
CA VAL A 205 -2.16 1.03 11.06
C VAL A 205 -3.33 1.88 10.57
N ALA A 206 -4.53 1.58 11.04
CA ALA A 206 -5.72 2.37 10.77
C ALA A 206 -6.16 3.13 12.03
N LEU A 207 -6.76 4.30 11.85
CA LEU A 207 -7.33 5.11 12.92
C LEU A 207 -8.82 5.28 12.68
N SER A 208 -9.65 4.88 13.66
CA SER A 208 -11.07 5.17 13.63
C SER A 208 -11.60 5.42 15.04
N GLY A 209 -12.37 6.48 15.21
CA GLY A 209 -12.87 6.89 16.52
C GLY A 209 -11.72 7.13 17.51
N ALA A 210 -11.80 6.46 18.64
CA ALA A 210 -10.79 6.55 19.71
C ALA A 210 -9.82 5.35 19.72
N ARG A 211 -9.59 4.69 18.57
CA ARG A 211 -8.74 3.49 18.48
C ARG A 211 -7.76 3.53 17.32
N ALA A 212 -6.61 2.90 17.54
CA ALA A 212 -5.64 2.51 16.50
C ALA A 212 -5.73 0.99 16.29
N TYR A 213 -5.72 0.55 15.03
CA TYR A 213 -5.91 -0.86 14.65
C TYR A 213 -4.68 -1.41 13.97
N ALA A 214 -4.23 -2.58 14.46
CA ALA A 214 -3.20 -3.40 13.85
C ALA A 214 -3.83 -4.67 13.26
N SER A 215 -3.33 -5.11 12.11
CA SER A 215 -3.80 -6.33 11.45
C SER A 215 -2.65 -7.33 11.29
N PHE A 216 -2.98 -8.60 11.31
CA PHE A 216 -2.00 -9.68 11.33
C PHE A 216 -2.34 -10.79 10.35
N GLY A 217 -1.31 -11.41 9.83
CA GLY A 217 -1.33 -12.64 9.07
C GLY A 217 -0.08 -13.47 9.33
N GLY A 218 0.21 -14.39 8.43
CA GLY A 218 1.46 -15.13 8.43
C GLY A 218 2.61 -14.42 7.73
N ARG A 219 3.79 -15.02 7.78
CA ARG A 219 4.92 -14.67 6.93
C ARG A 219 4.75 -15.26 5.54
N ALA A 220 5.54 -14.78 4.57
CA ALA A 220 5.51 -15.30 3.19
C ALA A 220 5.71 -16.83 3.18
N GLY A 221 4.79 -17.55 2.52
CA GLY A 221 4.82 -19.03 2.39
C GLY A 221 4.06 -19.79 3.46
N ASP A 222 3.22 -19.16 4.27
CA ASP A 222 2.19 -19.73 5.18
C ASP A 222 2.69 -20.81 6.14
N CYS A 223 3.93 -20.67 6.62
CA CYS A 223 4.49 -21.59 7.57
C CYS A 223 3.93 -21.37 8.99
N GLY A 224 3.71 -22.49 9.67
CA GLY A 224 3.32 -22.50 11.08
C GLY A 224 1.82 -22.38 11.30
N ASN A 225 1.45 -22.28 12.57
CA ASN A 225 0.05 -22.17 12.98
C ASN A 225 -0.27 -20.71 13.29
N TYR A 226 -0.41 -19.88 12.27
CA TYR A 226 -0.83 -18.50 12.41
C TYR A 226 -2.33 -18.34 12.18
N HIS A 227 -2.87 -17.22 12.62
CA HIS A 227 -4.25 -16.79 12.37
C HIS A 227 -4.29 -15.34 11.91
N GLY A 228 -5.16 -15.05 10.93
CA GLY A 228 -5.48 -13.67 10.55
C GLY A 228 -6.37 -13.02 11.60
N PHE A 229 -5.98 -11.83 12.07
CA PHE A 229 -6.78 -11.08 13.03
C PHE A 229 -6.55 -9.57 12.93
N VAL A 230 -7.47 -8.81 13.51
CA VAL A 230 -7.34 -7.37 13.73
C VAL A 230 -7.47 -7.11 15.22
N ILE A 231 -6.63 -6.23 15.75
CA ILE A 231 -6.72 -5.77 17.14
C ILE A 231 -6.83 -4.25 17.18
N GLY A 232 -7.72 -3.73 18.03
CA GLY A 232 -7.93 -2.30 18.21
C GLY A 232 -7.56 -1.86 19.61
N VAL A 233 -6.51 -1.05 19.73
CA VAL A 233 -6.03 -0.45 20.98
C VAL A 233 -6.62 0.95 21.11
N ARG A 234 -7.01 1.35 22.31
CA ARG A 234 -7.45 2.72 22.54
C ARG A 234 -6.32 3.73 22.30
N ALA A 235 -6.65 4.86 21.69
CA ALA A 235 -5.69 5.91 21.35
C ALA A 235 -4.91 6.48 22.56
N ASP A 236 -5.47 6.33 23.78
CA ASP A 236 -4.82 6.72 25.03
C ASP A 236 -3.94 5.59 25.63
N GLY A 237 -3.90 4.40 25.02
CA GLY A 237 -3.18 3.23 25.50
C GLY A 237 -3.80 2.57 26.74
N GLN A 238 -5.02 2.93 27.12
CA GLN A 238 -5.65 2.48 28.37
C GLN A 238 -6.91 1.63 28.10
N GLY A 239 -7.19 0.69 29.01
CA GLY A 239 -8.40 -0.13 28.96
C GLY A 239 -8.24 -1.35 28.04
N PRO A 240 -9.35 -2.09 27.82
CA PRO A 240 -9.30 -3.34 27.08
C PRO A 240 -9.17 -3.12 25.57
N ASP A 241 -8.44 -4.03 24.95
CA ASP A 241 -8.41 -4.17 23.50
C ASP A 241 -9.70 -4.79 22.98
N VAL A 242 -9.99 -4.52 21.72
CA VAL A 242 -11.01 -5.22 20.93
C VAL A 242 -10.34 -6.05 19.87
N GLY A 243 -10.96 -7.16 19.45
CA GLY A 243 -10.33 -8.09 18.51
C GLY A 243 -11.32 -8.76 17.58
N PHE A 244 -10.90 -8.99 16.35
CA PHE A 244 -11.59 -9.78 15.34
C PHE A 244 -10.62 -10.83 14.80
N GLN A 245 -11.02 -12.11 14.81
CA GLN A 245 -10.31 -13.20 14.15
C GLN A 245 -11.04 -13.55 12.86
N ALA A 246 -10.31 -13.65 11.76
CA ALA A 246 -10.88 -13.84 10.41
C ALA A 246 -11.57 -15.21 10.26
N SER A 247 -10.92 -16.27 10.73
CA SER A 247 -11.39 -17.65 10.69
C SER A 247 -11.07 -18.39 11.98
N PRO A 248 -11.87 -19.37 12.42
CA PRO A 248 -11.51 -20.26 13.50
C PRO A 248 -10.38 -21.24 13.11
N ASN A 249 -10.16 -21.43 11.80
CA ASN A 249 -9.10 -22.27 11.26
C ASN A 249 -7.77 -21.50 11.22
N ARG A 250 -6.66 -22.21 11.01
CA ARG A 250 -5.37 -21.57 10.78
C ARG A 250 -5.39 -20.73 9.48
N GLU A 251 -4.46 -19.81 9.34
CA GLU A 251 -4.35 -18.89 8.21
C GLU A 251 -5.43 -17.80 8.22
N GLY A 252 -6.12 -17.51 7.10
CA GLY A 252 -7.10 -16.44 7.02
C GLY A 252 -6.48 -15.04 7.16
N ALA A 253 -5.26 -14.85 6.68
CA ALA A 253 -4.46 -13.65 6.90
C ALA A 253 -5.18 -12.35 6.53
N VAL A 254 -5.07 -11.32 7.39
CA VAL A 254 -5.35 -9.93 7.03
C VAL A 254 -3.99 -9.29 6.74
N TRP A 255 -3.59 -9.22 5.44
CA TRP A 255 -2.18 -8.96 5.10
C TRP A 255 -1.93 -7.93 3.98
N SER A 256 -2.96 -7.43 3.33
CA SER A 256 -2.81 -6.35 2.34
C SER A 256 -2.12 -5.13 2.97
N PRO A 257 -1.07 -4.56 2.33
CA PRO A 257 -0.26 -3.50 2.93
C PRO A 257 -1.03 -2.21 3.24
N GLY A 258 -2.12 -1.93 2.52
CA GLY A 258 -2.97 -0.76 2.77
C GLY A 258 -3.65 -0.76 4.14
N GLY A 259 -3.79 -1.93 4.75
CA GLY A 259 -4.48 -2.07 6.03
C GLY A 259 -5.99 -1.85 5.93
N PRO A 260 -6.69 -1.76 7.06
CA PRO A 260 -8.12 -1.52 7.08
C PRO A 260 -8.50 -0.18 6.43
N VAL A 261 -9.53 -0.22 5.60
CA VAL A 261 -10.19 0.98 5.04
C VAL A 261 -11.23 1.48 6.03
N VAL A 262 -11.21 2.76 6.33
CA VAL A 262 -12.17 3.38 7.25
C VAL A 262 -13.29 4.03 6.45
N LEU A 263 -14.51 3.56 6.69
CA LEU A 263 -15.72 4.10 6.06
C LEU A 263 -16.15 5.44 6.70
N PRO A 264 -16.95 6.27 6.00
CA PRO A 264 -17.49 7.54 6.53
C PRO A 264 -18.35 7.27 7.75
N GLY A 265 -18.46 6.49 8.50
CA GLY A 265 -19.20 6.21 9.75
C GLY A 265 -18.31 5.64 10.83
N GLY A 266 -17.02 5.40 10.47
CA GLY A 266 -16.04 4.84 11.36
C GLY A 266 -15.91 3.31 11.32
N ASP A 267 -16.80 2.60 10.63
CA ASP A 267 -16.65 1.17 10.39
C ASP A 267 -15.40 0.88 9.54
N LEU A 268 -14.90 -0.33 9.65
CA LEU A 268 -13.71 -0.77 8.94
C LEU A 268 -14.08 -1.80 7.86
N LEU A 269 -13.42 -1.75 6.71
CA LEU A 269 -13.38 -2.85 5.75
C LEU A 269 -12.00 -3.48 5.78
N VAL A 270 -11.95 -4.81 5.87
CA VAL A 270 -10.73 -5.62 5.74
C VAL A 270 -10.94 -6.72 4.72
N SER A 271 -9.86 -7.20 4.10
CA SER A 271 -9.90 -8.40 3.28
C SER A 271 -9.13 -9.53 3.97
N THR A 272 -9.64 -10.76 3.83
CA THR A 272 -9.03 -11.97 4.41
C THR A 272 -8.51 -12.88 3.30
N GLY A 273 -7.42 -13.58 3.56
CA GLY A 273 -6.83 -14.55 2.66
C GLY A 273 -7.34 -15.97 2.88
N ASN A 274 -6.64 -16.93 2.28
CA ASN A 274 -6.93 -18.35 2.29
C ASN A 274 -6.85 -18.98 3.70
N THR A 275 -7.54 -20.12 3.83
CA THR A 275 -7.35 -21.10 4.90
C THR A 275 -7.20 -22.49 4.28
N ASP A 276 -6.96 -23.51 5.09
CA ASP A 276 -6.98 -24.91 4.63
C ASP A 276 -8.40 -25.53 4.55
N GLU A 277 -9.44 -24.77 4.89
CA GLU A 277 -10.85 -25.23 4.81
C GLU A 277 -11.40 -25.08 3.37
N THR A 278 -12.05 -26.12 2.87
CA THR A 278 -12.63 -26.13 1.50
C THR A 278 -14.06 -26.65 1.42
N HIS A 279 -14.68 -27.00 2.55
CA HIS A 279 -16.02 -27.61 2.60
C HIS A 279 -17.05 -26.72 3.27
N THR A 280 -16.68 -26.12 4.41
CA THR A 280 -17.58 -25.28 5.20
C THR A 280 -17.02 -23.86 5.24
N TYR A 281 -17.80 -22.88 4.78
CA TYR A 281 -17.34 -21.50 4.77
C TYR A 281 -16.99 -21.00 6.17
N ASP A 282 -15.77 -20.49 6.33
CA ASP A 282 -15.17 -20.20 7.62
C ASP A 282 -14.78 -18.71 7.82
N GLY A 283 -15.06 -17.85 6.83
CA GLY A 283 -14.70 -16.42 6.88
C GLY A 283 -13.43 -16.06 6.10
N SER A 284 -12.79 -17.05 5.45
CA SER A 284 -11.66 -16.84 4.54
C SER A 284 -12.10 -16.18 3.23
N GLU A 285 -11.15 -15.68 2.45
CA GLU A 285 -11.38 -15.13 1.11
C GLU A 285 -12.51 -14.09 1.08
N ALA A 286 -12.53 -13.18 2.04
CA ALA A 286 -13.64 -12.26 2.24
C ALA A 286 -13.25 -10.79 2.23
N VAL A 287 -14.21 -9.93 1.90
CA VAL A 287 -14.28 -8.54 2.37
C VAL A 287 -15.21 -8.52 3.58
N VAL A 288 -14.73 -8.04 4.72
CA VAL A 288 -15.46 -8.05 5.98
C VAL A 288 -15.66 -6.62 6.47
N ARG A 289 -16.88 -6.29 6.87
CA ARG A 289 -17.21 -5.04 7.54
C ARG A 289 -17.25 -5.24 9.04
N LEU A 290 -16.52 -4.39 9.76
CA LEU A 290 -16.38 -4.41 11.21
C LEU A 290 -16.80 -3.07 11.80
N THR A 291 -17.49 -3.09 12.95
CA THR A 291 -17.68 -1.88 13.75
C THR A 291 -16.35 -1.38 14.32
N PRO A 292 -16.28 -0.16 14.89
CA PRO A 292 -15.08 0.27 15.63
C PRO A 292 -14.70 -0.62 16.82
N ASP A 293 -15.64 -1.40 17.35
CA ASP A 293 -15.36 -2.41 18.39
C ASP A 293 -15.06 -3.80 17.83
N LEU A 294 -14.84 -3.89 16.50
CA LEU A 294 -14.48 -5.08 15.72
C LEU A 294 -15.55 -6.17 15.71
N ASP A 295 -16.80 -5.84 15.96
CA ASP A 295 -17.93 -6.73 15.70
C ASP A 295 -18.17 -6.82 14.19
N ARG A 296 -18.21 -8.04 13.65
CA ARG A 296 -18.54 -8.26 12.25
C ARG A 296 -20.02 -7.99 11.99
N THR A 297 -20.30 -7.03 11.12
CA THR A 297 -21.68 -6.65 10.74
C THR A 297 -22.08 -7.17 9.38
N ASP A 298 -21.13 -7.36 8.45
CA ASP A 298 -21.40 -7.85 7.09
C ASP A 298 -20.14 -8.48 6.50
N LEU A 299 -20.30 -9.26 5.43
CA LEU A 299 -19.19 -9.80 4.64
C LEU A 299 -19.61 -10.08 3.19
N PHE A 300 -18.62 -10.13 2.31
CA PHE A 300 -18.69 -10.73 0.99
C PHE A 300 -17.60 -11.79 0.86
N ALA A 301 -17.91 -12.91 0.21
CA ALA A 301 -16.91 -13.84 -0.30
C ALA A 301 -17.32 -14.33 -1.71
N PRO A 302 -16.40 -14.57 -2.64
CA PRO A 302 -16.73 -15.15 -3.92
C PRO A 302 -17.23 -16.59 -3.75
N ALA A 303 -18.16 -17.03 -4.58
CA ALA A 303 -18.63 -18.43 -4.57
C ALA A 303 -17.50 -19.42 -4.87
N SER A 304 -16.39 -18.96 -5.44
CA SER A 304 -15.18 -19.75 -5.71
C SER A 304 -14.24 -19.88 -4.52
N TRP A 305 -14.58 -19.38 -3.33
CA TRP A 305 -13.72 -19.40 -2.15
C TRP A 305 -13.08 -20.77 -1.84
N PRO A 306 -13.75 -21.96 -2.04
CA PRO A 306 -13.09 -23.23 -1.76
C PRO A 306 -11.90 -23.49 -2.68
N ARG A 307 -12.01 -23.06 -3.94
CA ARG A 307 -10.91 -23.18 -4.90
C ARG A 307 -9.80 -22.19 -4.59
N LEU A 308 -10.14 -20.96 -4.17
CA LEU A 308 -9.16 -19.95 -3.80
C LEU A 308 -8.32 -20.45 -2.61
N ASN A 309 -8.96 -20.97 -1.56
CA ASN A 309 -8.30 -21.62 -0.43
C ASN A 309 -7.37 -22.76 -0.88
N GLN A 310 -7.87 -23.65 -1.75
CA GLN A 310 -7.10 -24.80 -2.22
C GLN A 310 -5.85 -24.43 -3.03
N THR A 311 -5.85 -23.26 -3.71
CA THR A 311 -4.82 -22.87 -4.67
C THR A 311 -3.98 -21.69 -4.23
N ASP A 312 -4.16 -21.19 -3.02
CA ASP A 312 -3.49 -19.99 -2.49
C ASP A 312 -3.70 -18.76 -3.44
N PHE A 313 -4.93 -18.59 -3.93
CA PHE A 313 -5.29 -17.43 -4.74
C PHE A 313 -6.02 -16.37 -3.92
N ASP A 314 -5.38 -15.91 -2.84
CA ASP A 314 -5.94 -14.96 -1.88
C ASP A 314 -6.71 -13.79 -2.49
N LEU A 315 -7.97 -13.65 -2.08
CA LEU A 315 -8.71 -12.40 -2.27
C LEU A 315 -8.09 -11.28 -1.42
N GLY A 316 -7.59 -11.63 -0.24
CA GLY A 316 -6.99 -10.72 0.73
C GLY A 316 -5.60 -10.19 0.36
N SER A 317 -5.04 -10.57 -0.80
CA SER A 317 -3.76 -10.02 -1.30
C SER A 317 -3.82 -8.53 -1.64
N VAL A 318 -5.03 -8.00 -1.85
CA VAL A 318 -5.32 -6.58 -2.08
C VAL A 318 -6.40 -6.14 -1.11
N GLY A 319 -6.26 -4.94 -0.53
CA GLY A 319 -7.30 -4.34 0.31
C GLY A 319 -8.51 -3.89 -0.49
N PRO A 320 -9.70 -3.83 0.13
CA PRO A 320 -10.88 -3.28 -0.52
C PRO A 320 -10.68 -1.81 -0.90
N THR A 321 -11.22 -1.40 -2.04
CA THR A 321 -11.17 -0.02 -2.52
C THR A 321 -12.57 0.58 -2.50
N LEU A 322 -12.81 1.55 -1.62
CA LEU A 322 -14.04 2.32 -1.66
C LEU A 322 -14.05 3.17 -2.95
N VAL A 323 -15.11 3.06 -3.74
CA VAL A 323 -15.27 3.82 -5.00
C VAL A 323 -16.55 4.65 -4.95
N ASP A 324 -16.79 5.44 -6.01
CA ASP A 324 -17.97 6.31 -6.08
C ASP A 324 -19.29 5.53 -5.91
N ASP A 325 -20.36 6.25 -5.62
CA ASP A 325 -21.73 5.73 -5.47
C ASP A 325 -21.91 4.68 -4.36
N GLY A 326 -21.01 4.66 -3.37
CA GLY A 326 -21.09 3.73 -2.24
C GLY A 326 -20.79 2.28 -2.60
N HIS A 327 -19.93 2.06 -3.60
CA HIS A 327 -19.46 0.74 -3.98
C HIS A 327 -18.08 0.44 -3.41
N VAL A 328 -17.75 -0.85 -3.35
CA VAL A 328 -16.42 -1.36 -3.04
C VAL A 328 -15.94 -2.19 -4.22
N PHE A 329 -14.76 -1.87 -4.73
CA PHE A 329 -14.05 -2.71 -5.69
C PHE A 329 -13.07 -3.61 -4.94
N GLN A 330 -13.08 -4.91 -5.23
CA GLN A 330 -12.17 -5.91 -4.69
C GLN A 330 -11.55 -6.74 -5.79
N VAL A 331 -10.29 -7.10 -5.64
CA VAL A 331 -9.55 -8.02 -6.51
C VAL A 331 -8.48 -8.73 -5.68
N GLY A 332 -8.09 -9.93 -6.08
CA GLY A 332 -7.00 -10.68 -5.44
C GLY A 332 -6.12 -11.40 -6.46
N LYS A 333 -5.35 -12.39 -6.00
CA LYS A 333 -4.40 -13.17 -6.83
C LYS A 333 -5.06 -13.84 -8.05
N GLU A 334 -6.35 -14.19 -7.95
CA GLU A 334 -7.10 -14.78 -9.07
C GLU A 334 -7.25 -13.81 -10.27
N GLY A 335 -7.17 -12.50 -10.02
CA GLY A 335 -7.35 -11.48 -11.04
C GLY A 335 -8.80 -11.31 -11.49
N VAL A 336 -9.75 -11.77 -10.71
CA VAL A 336 -11.17 -11.47 -10.87
C VAL A 336 -11.51 -10.25 -10.05
N GLY A 337 -12.00 -9.19 -10.70
CA GLY A 337 -12.53 -8.03 -10.01
C GLY A 337 -13.97 -8.27 -9.59
N TYR A 338 -14.33 -7.75 -8.42
CA TYR A 338 -15.68 -7.77 -7.84
C TYR A 338 -16.12 -6.35 -7.52
N LEU A 339 -17.34 -6.00 -7.83
CA LEU A 339 -17.98 -4.77 -7.39
C LEU A 339 -19.08 -5.11 -6.39
N LEU A 340 -19.04 -4.50 -5.22
CA LEU A 340 -19.90 -4.77 -4.07
C LEU A 340 -20.65 -3.49 -3.70
N ASP A 341 -21.81 -3.62 -3.05
CA ASP A 341 -22.46 -2.51 -2.35
C ASP A 341 -21.82 -2.33 -0.98
N ALA A 342 -21.28 -1.15 -0.69
CA ALA A 342 -20.64 -0.85 0.60
C ALA A 342 -21.59 -0.91 1.80
N ASN A 343 -22.91 -0.76 1.57
CA ASN A 343 -23.92 -0.83 2.62
C ASN A 343 -24.45 -2.24 2.85
N HIS A 344 -24.26 -3.15 1.87
CA HIS A 344 -24.70 -4.53 1.93
C HIS A 344 -23.78 -5.40 1.06
N LEU A 345 -22.76 -6.01 1.68
CA LEU A 345 -21.73 -6.77 0.97
C LEU A 345 -22.27 -8.06 0.33
N GLY A 346 -23.39 -8.59 0.82
CA GLY A 346 -24.21 -9.61 0.15
C GLY A 346 -23.87 -11.07 0.47
N GLY A 347 -22.94 -11.36 1.37
CA GLY A 347 -22.57 -12.72 1.74
C GLY A 347 -21.79 -13.46 0.65
N VAL A 348 -21.86 -14.80 0.66
CA VAL A 348 -21.16 -15.62 -0.35
C VAL A 348 -21.85 -15.51 -1.70
N GLY A 349 -21.12 -15.02 -2.72
CA GLY A 349 -21.62 -14.85 -4.09
C GLY A 349 -22.53 -13.64 -4.30
N GLY A 350 -22.56 -12.68 -3.35
CA GLY A 350 -23.47 -11.53 -3.37
C GLY A 350 -22.94 -10.28 -4.07
N GLN A 351 -21.89 -10.38 -4.90
CA GLN A 351 -21.36 -9.25 -5.66
C GLN A 351 -22.39 -8.66 -6.64
N LEU A 352 -22.36 -7.36 -6.85
CA LEU A 352 -23.16 -6.67 -7.87
C LEU A 352 -22.67 -7.02 -9.29
N PHE A 353 -21.35 -7.14 -9.45
CA PHE A 353 -20.73 -7.47 -10.72
C PHE A 353 -19.37 -8.13 -10.50
N ALA A 354 -18.99 -9.07 -11.37
CA ALA A 354 -17.67 -9.68 -11.38
C ALA A 354 -17.21 -9.98 -12.79
N GLN A 355 -15.92 -9.78 -13.05
CA GLN A 355 -15.29 -10.27 -14.29
C GLN A 355 -13.77 -10.38 -14.12
N PRO A 356 -13.11 -11.29 -14.84
CA PRO A 356 -11.66 -11.33 -14.91
C PRO A 356 -11.08 -10.04 -15.51
N LEU A 357 -9.98 -9.54 -14.93
CA LEU A 357 -9.23 -8.44 -15.52
C LEU A 357 -8.47 -8.96 -16.74
N ARG A 358 -8.84 -8.48 -17.91
CA ARG A 358 -8.29 -8.95 -19.19
C ARG A 358 -6.79 -8.80 -19.25
N GLY A 359 -6.12 -9.79 -19.81
CA GLY A 359 -4.65 -9.83 -19.94
C GLY A 359 -3.94 -10.53 -18.78
N GLY A 360 -4.71 -11.06 -17.82
CA GLY A 360 -4.20 -11.70 -16.61
C GLY A 360 -3.76 -10.64 -15.58
N CYS A 361 -4.11 -10.86 -14.34
CA CYS A 361 -3.70 -10.00 -13.22
C CYS A 361 -3.56 -10.89 -11.99
N TYR A 362 -2.36 -11.08 -11.53
CA TYR A 362 -2.09 -11.66 -10.22
C TYR A 362 -1.89 -10.46 -9.28
N ALA A 363 -2.99 -10.01 -8.66
CA ALA A 363 -2.96 -8.75 -7.91
C ALA A 363 -2.42 -8.94 -6.49
N ILE A 364 -1.41 -8.17 -6.14
CA ILE A 364 -0.82 -8.14 -4.79
C ILE A 364 -0.41 -6.71 -4.45
N GLY A 365 -0.82 -6.19 -3.31
CA GLY A 365 -0.45 -4.85 -2.84
C GLY A 365 -1.65 -4.02 -2.41
N ALA A 366 -1.59 -2.73 -2.61
CA ALA A 366 -2.71 -1.81 -2.42
C ALA A 366 -3.02 -1.08 -3.72
N THR A 367 -4.29 -0.79 -3.96
CA THR A 367 -4.73 0.00 -5.10
C THR A 367 -4.59 1.50 -4.82
N ALA A 368 -4.60 2.31 -5.89
CA ALA A 368 -4.95 3.72 -5.79
C ALA A 368 -6.28 3.97 -6.51
N TYR A 369 -7.04 4.98 -6.07
CA TYR A 369 -8.31 5.32 -6.69
C TYR A 369 -8.45 6.81 -6.94
N ARG A 370 -8.60 7.18 -8.19
CA ARG A 370 -9.01 8.52 -8.61
C ARG A 370 -10.17 8.39 -9.59
N SER A 371 -11.36 8.73 -9.13
CA SER A 371 -12.60 8.59 -9.92
C SER A 371 -12.42 8.99 -11.38
N PRO A 372 -12.87 8.14 -12.32
CA PRO A 372 -13.52 6.84 -12.13
C PRO A 372 -12.56 5.63 -12.21
N LEU A 373 -11.25 5.79 -11.99
CA LEU A 373 -10.22 4.77 -12.24
C LEU A 373 -9.63 4.21 -10.94
N VAL A 374 -9.67 2.88 -10.80
CA VAL A 374 -8.91 2.10 -9.82
C VAL A 374 -7.64 1.61 -10.49
N TYR A 375 -6.49 1.85 -9.90
CA TYR A 375 -5.19 1.39 -10.38
C TYR A 375 -4.76 0.18 -9.57
N VAL A 376 -4.74 -0.97 -10.23
CA VAL A 376 -4.53 -2.29 -9.61
C VAL A 376 -3.10 -2.75 -9.86
N PRO A 377 -2.32 -3.05 -8.81
CA PRO A 377 -0.98 -3.64 -8.94
C PRO A 377 -1.11 -5.12 -9.32
N CYS A 378 -0.94 -5.42 -10.60
CA CYS A 378 -0.80 -6.79 -11.09
C CYS A 378 0.67 -7.15 -11.17
N ASP A 379 1.04 -8.41 -10.93
CA ASP A 379 2.42 -8.88 -10.82
C ASP A 379 3.36 -8.41 -11.94
N HIS A 380 2.85 -8.34 -13.16
CA HIS A 380 3.61 -7.94 -14.35
C HIS A 380 3.10 -6.67 -15.04
N SER A 381 2.26 -5.87 -14.39
CA SER A 381 1.84 -4.56 -14.92
C SER A 381 0.95 -3.81 -13.96
N LEU A 382 0.93 -2.50 -14.04
CA LEU A 382 -0.15 -1.71 -13.48
C LEU A 382 -1.36 -1.75 -14.43
N THR A 383 -2.55 -2.05 -13.89
CA THR A 383 -3.80 -2.12 -14.67
C THR A 383 -4.82 -1.12 -14.15
N ALA A 384 -5.35 -0.25 -15.02
CA ALA A 384 -6.43 0.64 -14.64
C ALA A 384 -7.80 0.04 -14.98
N VAL A 385 -8.67 0.04 -13.98
CA VAL A 385 -10.05 -0.42 -14.07
C VAL A 385 -10.98 0.77 -13.95
N ARG A 386 -11.88 0.96 -14.91
CA ARG A 386 -12.84 2.06 -14.91
C ARG A 386 -14.17 1.61 -14.34
N ILE A 387 -14.61 2.28 -13.29
CA ILE A 387 -15.93 2.07 -12.68
C ILE A 387 -16.99 2.80 -13.51
N ARG A 388 -18.14 2.16 -13.75
CA ARG A 388 -19.27 2.68 -14.51
C ARG A 388 -20.58 2.25 -13.85
N GLY A 389 -21.07 3.02 -12.88
CA GLY A 389 -22.22 2.62 -12.07
C GLY A 389 -21.99 1.26 -11.42
N SER A 390 -22.88 0.30 -11.64
CA SER A 390 -22.76 -1.06 -11.07
C SER A 390 -21.87 -2.04 -11.86
N ARG A 391 -20.98 -1.55 -12.74
CA ARG A 391 -20.07 -2.35 -13.56
C ARG A 391 -18.69 -1.71 -13.63
N PHE A 392 -17.72 -2.45 -14.19
CA PHE A 392 -16.40 -1.94 -14.51
C PHE A 392 -15.83 -2.59 -15.77
N ASP A 393 -14.84 -1.95 -16.37
CA ASP A 393 -14.06 -2.46 -17.50
C ASP A 393 -12.58 -2.10 -17.33
N VAL A 394 -11.67 -2.88 -17.92
CA VAL A 394 -10.26 -2.52 -17.99
C VAL A 394 -10.11 -1.36 -18.96
N ALA A 395 -9.64 -0.22 -18.45
CA ALA A 395 -9.41 1.00 -19.22
C ALA A 395 -8.10 0.93 -20.00
N TRP A 396 -7.01 0.54 -19.32
CA TRP A 396 -5.69 0.34 -19.90
C TRP A 396 -4.84 -0.60 -19.05
N ARG A 397 -3.76 -1.08 -19.65
CA ARG A 397 -2.73 -1.85 -18.99
C ARG A 397 -1.37 -1.23 -19.30
N GLY A 398 -0.55 -1.03 -18.28
CA GLY A 398 0.80 -0.51 -18.40
C GLY A 398 1.79 -1.50 -19.01
N PRO A 399 3.06 -1.10 -19.13
CA PRO A 399 4.14 -1.99 -19.57
C PRO A 399 4.40 -3.10 -18.55
N ASP A 400 5.22 -4.07 -18.96
CA ASP A 400 5.67 -5.18 -18.12
C ASP A 400 6.72 -4.69 -17.10
N PHE A 401 6.40 -4.72 -15.82
CA PHE A 401 7.29 -4.50 -14.68
C PHE A 401 6.65 -5.07 -13.41
N ARG A 402 7.46 -5.28 -12.37
CA ARG A 402 6.98 -5.78 -11.07
C ARG A 402 6.32 -4.65 -10.28
N SER A 403 4.99 -4.56 -10.46
CA SER A 403 4.18 -3.48 -9.87
C SER A 403 4.11 -3.58 -8.35
N GLY A 404 4.41 -2.47 -7.69
CA GLY A 404 4.22 -2.27 -6.26
C GLY A 404 2.84 -1.72 -5.95
N SER A 405 2.74 -0.88 -4.91
CA SER A 405 1.48 -0.22 -4.56
C SER A 405 1.49 1.21 -5.12
N PRO A 406 0.63 1.53 -6.11
CA PRO A 406 0.66 2.83 -6.80
C PRO A 406 0.07 3.96 -5.96
N ILE A 407 0.43 5.19 -6.34
CA ILE A 407 -0.23 6.43 -5.91
C ILE A 407 -0.53 7.33 -7.12
N VAL A 408 -1.41 8.32 -6.94
CA VAL A 408 -1.71 9.32 -7.97
C VAL A 408 -1.24 10.69 -7.51
N ALA A 409 -0.37 11.33 -8.28
CA ALA A 409 0.09 12.69 -8.00
C ALA A 409 0.42 13.42 -9.31
N ALA A 410 0.14 14.72 -9.37
CA ALA A 410 0.47 15.61 -10.49
C ALA A 410 0.01 15.06 -11.86
N GLY A 411 -1.15 14.39 -11.92
CA GLY A 411 -1.74 13.82 -13.15
C GLY A 411 -1.18 12.49 -13.59
N LEU A 412 -0.18 11.96 -12.91
CA LEU A 412 0.42 10.63 -13.16
C LEU A 412 0.04 9.63 -12.07
N VAL A 413 0.08 8.35 -12.44
CA VAL A 413 0.16 7.24 -11.50
C VAL A 413 1.64 6.90 -11.33
N TRP A 414 2.10 6.96 -10.09
CA TRP A 414 3.47 6.60 -9.72
C TRP A 414 3.46 5.21 -9.10
N ASP A 415 4.21 4.31 -9.72
CA ASP A 415 4.29 2.92 -9.30
C ASP A 415 5.74 2.45 -9.21
N TYR A 416 6.05 1.70 -8.15
CA TYR A 416 7.40 1.25 -7.87
C TYR A 416 7.62 -0.17 -8.38
N ASP A 417 8.46 -0.29 -9.41
CA ASP A 417 9.03 -1.54 -9.88
C ASP A 417 10.13 -1.99 -8.90
N PHE A 418 9.74 -2.76 -7.89
CA PHE A 418 10.61 -3.11 -6.78
C PHE A 418 11.77 -4.04 -7.15
N GLU A 419 11.67 -4.81 -8.25
CA GLU A 419 12.75 -5.64 -8.79
C GLU A 419 13.62 -4.88 -9.79
N GLY A 420 13.02 -4.13 -10.71
CA GLY A 420 13.74 -3.32 -11.69
C GLY A 420 14.39 -2.06 -11.11
N GLY A 421 13.96 -1.64 -9.93
CA GLY A 421 14.54 -0.50 -9.22
C GLY A 421 14.13 0.86 -9.77
N PHE A 422 12.98 0.95 -10.44
CA PHE A 422 12.45 2.18 -10.98
C PHE A 422 11.13 2.58 -10.35
N VAL A 423 10.89 3.87 -10.21
CA VAL A 423 9.54 4.40 -10.06
C VAL A 423 9.08 4.89 -11.44
N TRP A 424 7.97 4.35 -11.89
CA TRP A 424 7.34 4.66 -13.17
C TRP A 424 6.25 5.71 -12.97
N GLY A 425 6.27 6.77 -13.79
CA GLY A 425 5.20 7.74 -13.90
C GLY A 425 4.40 7.49 -15.17
N LEU A 426 3.19 6.97 -15.03
CA LEU A 426 2.27 6.67 -16.13
C LEU A 426 1.18 7.73 -16.18
N ASP A 427 0.81 8.19 -17.37
CA ASP A 427 -0.36 9.04 -17.55
C ASP A 427 -1.61 8.32 -16.98
N ALA A 428 -2.28 8.96 -16.03
CA ALA A 428 -3.37 8.34 -15.28
C ALA A 428 -4.56 7.93 -16.16
N THR A 429 -4.72 8.54 -17.33
CA THR A 429 -5.86 8.31 -18.23
C THR A 429 -5.57 7.23 -19.26
N SER A 430 -4.35 7.17 -19.79
CA SER A 430 -3.96 6.33 -20.93
C SER A 430 -3.00 5.20 -20.57
N GLY A 431 -2.31 5.26 -19.41
CA GLY A 431 -1.26 4.32 -19.04
C GLY A 431 0.04 4.50 -19.81
N ALA A 432 0.18 5.57 -20.60
CA ALA A 432 1.42 5.86 -21.31
C ALA A 432 2.53 6.24 -20.33
N VAL A 433 3.71 5.65 -20.50
CA VAL A 433 4.88 5.98 -19.66
C VAL A 433 5.39 7.37 -20.05
N THR A 434 5.41 8.28 -19.09
CA THR A 434 5.91 9.66 -19.29
C THR A 434 7.21 9.91 -18.54
N GLN A 435 7.35 9.28 -17.36
CA GLN A 435 8.46 9.50 -16.44
C GLN A 435 9.03 8.17 -15.95
N LYS A 436 10.31 8.16 -15.61
CA LYS A 436 10.99 7.01 -15.02
C LYS A 436 12.11 7.48 -14.11
N VAL A 437 12.14 7.00 -12.87
CA VAL A 437 13.15 7.39 -11.88
C VAL A 437 13.88 6.17 -11.38
N LEU A 438 15.20 6.10 -11.58
CA LEU A 438 16.02 5.03 -11.01
C LEU A 438 16.30 5.31 -9.54
N VAL A 439 15.85 4.42 -8.65
CA VAL A 439 15.99 4.54 -7.20
C VAL A 439 16.69 3.32 -6.57
N GLY A 440 16.86 2.26 -7.33
CA GLY A 440 17.32 0.94 -6.85
C GLY A 440 16.17 0.04 -6.45
N THR A 441 16.47 -1.25 -6.22
CA THR A 441 15.47 -2.26 -5.84
C THR A 441 14.97 -2.03 -4.41
N GLY A 442 13.76 -2.48 -4.11
CA GLY A 442 13.10 -2.31 -2.80
C GLY A 442 12.41 -3.57 -2.31
N GLU A 443 11.68 -3.44 -1.21
CA GLU A 443 10.80 -4.48 -0.70
C GLU A 443 9.50 -4.51 -1.54
N HIS A 444 8.87 -5.69 -1.64
CA HIS A 444 7.72 -5.91 -2.54
C HIS A 444 6.54 -4.95 -2.28
N PHE A 445 6.25 -4.63 -1.03
CA PHE A 445 5.04 -3.89 -0.66
C PHE A 445 5.26 -2.39 -0.47
N VAL A 446 6.43 -1.91 -0.79
CA VAL A 446 6.79 -0.50 -0.69
C VAL A 446 5.92 0.35 -1.61
N SER A 447 5.47 1.47 -1.11
CA SER A 447 4.70 2.47 -1.84
C SER A 447 5.35 3.84 -1.69
N PRO A 448 5.45 4.64 -2.75
CA PRO A 448 5.83 6.05 -2.60
C PRO A 448 4.72 6.86 -1.93
N SER A 449 5.02 8.08 -1.54
CA SER A 449 4.04 9.10 -1.16
C SER A 449 4.34 10.42 -1.85
N ALA A 450 3.35 11.29 -1.95
CA ALA A 450 3.51 12.58 -2.63
C ALA A 450 2.81 13.70 -1.89
N SER A 451 3.40 14.89 -1.93
CA SER A 451 2.81 16.09 -1.35
C SER A 451 3.45 17.35 -1.93
N GLY A 452 2.63 18.30 -2.33
CA GLY A 452 3.09 19.64 -2.73
C GLY A 452 4.12 19.65 -3.85
N GLY A 453 3.96 18.80 -4.86
CA GLY A 453 4.88 18.70 -6.00
C GLY A 453 6.19 17.97 -5.67
N ARG A 454 6.19 17.14 -4.62
CA ARG A 454 7.31 16.28 -4.27
C ARG A 454 6.87 14.83 -4.17
N LEU A 455 7.75 13.92 -4.57
CA LEU A 455 7.62 12.48 -4.46
C LEU A 455 8.66 11.97 -3.47
N TYR A 456 8.24 11.12 -2.54
CA TYR A 456 9.10 10.48 -1.54
C TYR A 456 9.09 8.98 -1.77
N VAL A 457 10.29 8.39 -1.94
CA VAL A 457 10.43 7.00 -2.38
C VAL A 457 11.37 6.27 -1.44
N PRO A 458 10.88 5.27 -0.69
CA PRO A 458 11.73 4.36 0.06
C PRO A 458 12.29 3.28 -0.88
N SER A 459 13.57 2.96 -0.74
CA SER A 459 14.25 1.92 -1.52
C SER A 459 15.27 1.22 -0.63
N ARG A 460 14.94 0.02 -0.19
CA ARG A 460 15.68 -0.74 0.84
C ARG A 460 15.96 0.12 2.09
N ARG A 461 17.19 0.61 2.24
CA ARG A 461 17.63 1.44 3.38
C ARG A 461 17.79 2.93 3.01
N SER A 462 17.33 3.35 1.87
CA SER A 462 17.48 4.74 1.40
C SER A 462 16.12 5.38 1.15
N LEU A 463 15.88 6.54 1.72
CA LEU A 463 14.71 7.37 1.46
C LEU A 463 15.13 8.54 0.56
N TYR A 464 14.41 8.73 -0.53
CA TYR A 464 14.67 9.77 -1.53
C TYR A 464 13.52 10.74 -1.66
N ALA A 465 13.83 12.00 -1.95
CA ALA A 465 12.85 13.00 -2.35
C ALA A 465 13.18 13.55 -3.73
N PHE A 466 12.14 13.75 -4.53
CA PHE A 466 12.21 14.35 -5.86
C PHE A 466 11.18 15.49 -5.97
N ALA A 467 11.50 16.56 -6.70
CA ALA A 467 10.49 17.45 -7.23
C ALA A 467 9.85 16.78 -8.47
N ILE A 468 8.51 16.88 -8.60
CA ILE A 468 7.74 16.29 -9.69
C ILE A 468 6.77 17.29 -10.30
#